data_bf5f78a99c56b4bb81abecc516b840aa
#
_entry.id   bf5f78a99c56b4bb81abecc516b840aa
#
_cell.length_a   1.000
_cell.length_b   1.000
_cell.length_c   1.000
_cell.angle_alpha   90.00
_cell.angle_beta   90.00
_cell.angle_gamma   90.00
#
_symmetry.space_group_name_H-M   'P 1'
#
loop_
_entity.id
_entity.type
_entity.pdbx_description
1 polymer ?
#
loop_
_entity_poly.entity_id
_entity_poly.type
_entity_poly.pdbx_seq_one_letter_code
_entity_poly.pdbx_strand_id
1 'polypeptide(L)'
;DILADNALYWIARELQKKSQANLIYSDEDKINEDGIRSCPHFKPAFNIDLLLSYNFISHLGVYRREILKQIGGFRVGFEGSQDHDLALRTVLESSPDQIVHIPRVLYHWRAHSESTASNPDSKDYTTESGHRAVQDFLDEQHRRGGVKATARIKARNRFTCQWDIPEKPPSVELIIPTRDQSEVLNLAVNSIITKTTYSNYTITIVDNQSTNIATK
;
A
#
# COMPACT_ATOMS: atom_id res chain seq x y z
N ASP A 1 -10.79 -22.01 -3.85
CA ASP A 1 -11.10 -20.76 -3.14
C ASP A 1 -12.59 -20.73 -2.82
N ILE A 2 -12.98 -20.11 -1.70
CA ILE A 2 -14.36 -20.10 -1.21
C ILE A 2 -14.70 -18.70 -0.71
N LEU A 3 -15.90 -18.22 -1.06
CA LEU A 3 -16.47 -17.04 -0.42
C LEU A 3 -17.10 -17.43 0.92
N ALA A 4 -17.02 -16.55 1.91
CA ALA A 4 -17.83 -16.69 3.11
C ALA A 4 -19.34 -16.62 2.75
N ASP A 5 -20.19 -17.39 3.42
CA ASP A 5 -21.63 -17.51 3.10
C ASP A 5 -22.36 -16.15 3.07
N ASN A 6 -21.86 -15.20 3.86
CA ASN A 6 -22.44 -13.86 3.98
C ASN A 6 -21.66 -12.78 3.19
N ALA A 7 -20.70 -13.17 2.33
CA ALA A 7 -19.86 -12.21 1.61
C ALA A 7 -20.68 -11.22 0.77
N LEU A 8 -21.61 -11.75 -0.06
CA LEU A 8 -22.45 -10.92 -0.91
C LEU A 8 -23.38 -9.98 -0.11
N TYR A 9 -23.86 -10.44 1.04
CA TYR A 9 -24.66 -9.58 1.95
C TYR A 9 -23.84 -8.37 2.43
N TRP A 10 -22.59 -8.57 2.88
CA TRP A 10 -21.76 -7.48 3.36
C TRP A 10 -21.39 -6.50 2.26
N ILE A 11 -21.09 -7.01 1.05
CA ILE A 11 -20.83 -6.18 -0.12
C ILE A 11 -22.06 -5.33 -0.47
N ALA A 12 -23.25 -5.94 -0.56
CA ALA A 12 -24.48 -5.21 -0.87
C ALA A 12 -24.80 -4.15 0.20
N ARG A 13 -24.59 -4.48 1.48
CA ARG A 13 -24.78 -3.54 2.59
C ARG A 13 -23.85 -2.34 2.50
N GLU A 14 -22.59 -2.54 2.18
CA GLU A 14 -21.65 -1.43 2.02
C GLU A 14 -21.96 -0.59 0.77
N LEU A 15 -22.40 -1.21 -0.32
CA LEU A 15 -22.85 -0.50 -1.53
C LEU A 15 -24.08 0.38 -1.26
N GLN A 16 -24.98 0.00 -0.35
CA GLN A 16 -26.09 0.86 0.07
C GLN A 16 -25.61 2.14 0.75
N LYS A 17 -24.52 2.08 1.52
CA LYS A 17 -23.92 3.24 2.20
C LYS A 17 -23.00 4.06 1.27
N LYS A 18 -22.28 3.38 0.40
CA LYS A 18 -21.26 3.91 -0.50
C LYS A 18 -21.58 3.53 -1.94
N SER A 19 -22.70 4.03 -2.46
CA SER A 19 -23.21 3.69 -3.80
C SER A 19 -22.22 4.05 -4.93
N GLN A 20 -21.28 4.95 -4.69
CA GLN A 20 -20.25 5.36 -5.65
C GLN A 20 -18.93 4.59 -5.49
N ALA A 21 -18.85 3.54 -4.66
CA ALA A 21 -17.63 2.75 -4.52
C ALA A 21 -17.22 2.14 -5.86
N ASN A 22 -15.96 2.30 -6.24
CA ASN A 22 -15.35 1.70 -7.42
C ASN A 22 -14.63 0.40 -7.08
N LEU A 23 -14.07 0.32 -5.86
CA LEU A 23 -13.40 -0.86 -5.33
C LEU A 23 -13.84 -1.08 -3.90
N ILE A 24 -14.30 -2.30 -3.61
CA ILE A 24 -14.52 -2.79 -2.25
C ILE A 24 -13.58 -3.97 -2.03
N TYR A 25 -12.88 -4.00 -0.90
CA TYR A 25 -12.04 -5.14 -0.53
C TYR A 25 -12.33 -5.59 0.90
N SER A 26 -12.02 -6.85 1.18
CA SER A 26 -12.24 -7.45 2.49
C SER A 26 -10.98 -8.11 3.04
N ASP A 27 -11.03 -8.50 4.30
CA ASP A 27 -10.04 -9.40 4.89
C ASP A 27 -10.18 -10.80 4.30
N GLU A 28 -9.12 -11.60 4.42
CA GLU A 28 -9.07 -12.98 3.95
C GLU A 28 -8.39 -13.90 4.95
N ASP A 29 -8.53 -15.19 4.78
CA ASP A 29 -7.73 -16.20 5.45
C ASP A 29 -7.42 -17.37 4.50
N LYS A 30 -6.79 -18.41 5.01
CA LYS A 30 -6.54 -19.65 4.27
C LYS A 30 -7.44 -20.75 4.76
N ILE A 31 -7.81 -21.65 3.85
CA ILE A 31 -8.55 -22.87 4.14
C ILE A 31 -7.79 -24.06 3.55
N ASN A 32 -7.62 -25.13 4.32
CA ASN A 32 -7.02 -26.37 3.83
C ASN A 32 -8.06 -27.32 3.24
N GLU A 33 -7.64 -28.52 2.82
CA GLU A 33 -8.51 -29.55 2.23
C GLU A 33 -9.55 -30.10 3.22
N ASP A 34 -9.23 -30.07 4.52
CA ASP A 34 -10.13 -30.50 5.62
C ASP A 34 -11.15 -29.41 6.00
N GLY A 35 -11.11 -28.24 5.35
CA GLY A 35 -11.98 -27.12 5.68
C GLY A 35 -11.52 -26.30 6.90
N ILE A 36 -10.30 -26.55 7.41
CA ILE A 36 -9.76 -25.83 8.58
C ILE A 36 -9.19 -24.48 8.12
N ARG A 37 -9.66 -23.40 8.74
CA ARG A 37 -9.24 -22.02 8.47
C ARG A 37 -8.00 -21.65 9.30
N SER A 38 -7.07 -20.90 8.68
CA SER A 38 -5.81 -20.48 9.29
C SER A 38 -5.28 -19.18 8.66
N CYS A 39 -4.23 -18.59 9.25
CA CYS A 39 -3.49 -17.46 8.70
C CYS A 39 -4.41 -16.29 8.29
N PRO A 40 -5.23 -15.72 9.19
CA PRO A 40 -6.05 -14.57 8.85
C PRO A 40 -5.17 -13.38 8.48
N HIS A 41 -5.55 -12.69 7.39
CA HIS A 41 -4.93 -11.45 6.93
C HIS A 41 -5.94 -10.31 7.10
N PHE A 42 -5.83 -9.58 8.21
CA PHE A 42 -6.59 -8.37 8.48
C PHE A 42 -5.94 -7.19 7.78
N LYS A 43 -6.69 -6.51 6.95
CA LYS A 43 -6.19 -5.43 6.10
C LYS A 43 -6.49 -4.06 6.73
N PRO A 44 -5.65 -3.06 6.52
CA PRO A 44 -5.93 -1.70 6.97
C PRO A 44 -7.00 -1.04 6.08
N ALA A 45 -7.46 0.13 6.51
CA ALA A 45 -8.12 1.07 5.61
C ALA A 45 -7.22 1.38 4.41
N PHE A 46 -7.83 1.82 3.29
CA PHE A 46 -7.07 2.06 2.06
C PHE A 46 -5.88 3.01 2.30
N ASN A 47 -4.73 2.57 1.81
CA ASN A 47 -3.48 3.31 1.85
C ASN A 47 -2.73 3.07 0.54
N ILE A 48 -2.52 4.15 -0.22
CA ILE A 48 -1.87 4.07 -1.53
C ILE A 48 -0.39 3.67 -1.41
N ASP A 49 0.34 4.16 -0.41
CA ASP A 49 1.75 3.83 -0.24
C ASP A 49 1.93 2.34 0.07
N LEU A 50 0.99 1.77 0.83
CA LEU A 50 0.97 0.34 1.09
C LEU A 50 0.66 -0.45 -0.19
N LEU A 51 -0.31 0.01 -1.02
CA LEU A 51 -0.63 -0.65 -2.29
C LEU A 51 0.55 -0.57 -3.27
N LEU A 52 1.28 0.52 -3.30
CA LEU A 52 2.50 0.65 -4.09
C LEU A 52 3.62 -0.27 -3.59
N SER A 53 3.64 -0.61 -2.30
CA SER A 53 4.65 -1.50 -1.75
C SER A 53 4.35 -2.99 -1.97
N TYR A 54 3.09 -3.37 -2.07
CA TYR A 54 2.61 -4.71 -2.42
C TYR A 54 1.09 -4.73 -2.59
N ASN A 55 0.57 -5.73 -3.28
CA ASN A 55 -0.87 -5.93 -3.39
C ASN A 55 -1.47 -6.43 -2.07
N PHE A 56 -1.82 -5.51 -1.16
CA PHE A 56 -2.49 -5.88 0.09
C PHE A 56 -3.99 -6.12 -0.09
N ILE A 57 -4.57 -5.67 -1.21
CA ILE A 57 -6.00 -5.86 -1.51
C ILE A 57 -6.29 -7.34 -1.78
N SER A 58 -5.47 -8.01 -2.61
CA SER A 58 -5.55 -9.44 -2.91
C SER A 58 -7.01 -9.95 -3.02
N HIS A 59 -7.49 -10.73 -2.07
CA HIS A 59 -8.85 -11.28 -2.02
C HIS A 59 -9.59 -10.79 -0.76
N LEU A 60 -10.85 -10.51 -0.82
CA LEU A 60 -11.72 -10.37 -1.96
C LEU A 60 -11.62 -8.94 -2.50
N GLY A 61 -11.41 -8.75 -3.80
CA GLY A 61 -11.55 -7.46 -4.47
C GLY A 61 -12.83 -7.44 -5.31
N VAL A 62 -13.68 -6.45 -5.10
CA VAL A 62 -14.96 -6.26 -5.82
C VAL A 62 -14.89 -4.93 -6.55
N TYR A 63 -14.99 -4.96 -7.85
CA TYR A 63 -14.80 -3.82 -8.72
C TYR A 63 -16.10 -3.41 -9.40
N ARG A 64 -16.35 -2.11 -9.48
CA ARG A 64 -17.47 -1.58 -10.27
C ARG A 64 -17.27 -1.92 -11.74
N ARG A 65 -18.31 -2.47 -12.39
CA ARG A 65 -18.24 -2.90 -13.79
C ARG A 65 -17.90 -1.76 -14.74
N GLU A 66 -18.43 -0.57 -14.50
CA GLU A 66 -18.21 0.62 -15.33
C GLU A 66 -16.76 1.03 -15.32
N ILE A 67 -16.09 1.03 -14.13
CA ILE A 67 -14.67 1.34 -14.03
C ILE A 67 -13.82 0.28 -14.75
N LEU A 68 -14.16 -1.00 -14.64
CA LEU A 68 -13.47 -2.07 -15.36
C LEU A 68 -13.55 -1.90 -16.88
N LYS A 69 -14.71 -1.48 -17.40
CA LYS A 69 -14.86 -1.17 -18.84
C LYS A 69 -14.00 0.03 -19.24
N GLN A 70 -13.98 1.09 -18.42
CA GLN A 70 -13.22 2.29 -18.68
C GLN A 70 -11.73 2.02 -18.76
N ILE A 71 -11.17 1.22 -17.83
CA ILE A 71 -9.74 0.90 -17.76
C ILE A 71 -9.34 -0.30 -18.62
N GLY A 72 -10.29 -0.95 -19.31
CA GLY A 72 -10.04 -2.06 -20.23
C GLY A 72 -9.81 -3.43 -19.58
N GLY A 73 -10.20 -3.63 -18.32
CA GLY A 73 -10.07 -4.92 -17.62
C GLY A 73 -8.61 -5.35 -17.39
N PHE A 74 -8.35 -6.65 -17.44
CA PHE A 74 -6.99 -7.19 -17.30
C PHE A 74 -6.13 -6.90 -18.53
N ARG A 75 -4.83 -6.63 -18.31
CA ARG A 75 -3.86 -6.39 -19.36
C ARG A 75 -2.99 -7.64 -19.59
N VAL A 76 -2.73 -7.95 -20.86
CA VAL A 76 -1.73 -8.98 -21.26
C VAL A 76 -0.33 -8.51 -20.84
N GLY A 77 0.49 -9.43 -20.36
CA GLY A 77 1.86 -9.17 -19.91
C GLY A 77 1.99 -8.85 -18.41
N PHE A 78 0.87 -8.88 -17.67
CA PHE A 78 0.86 -8.71 -16.21
C PHE A 78 0.49 -9.99 -15.45
N GLU A 79 0.64 -11.14 -16.11
CA GLU A 79 0.35 -12.45 -15.53
C GLU A 79 1.10 -12.63 -14.20
N GLY A 80 0.41 -13.15 -13.20
CA GLY A 80 0.93 -13.32 -11.84
C GLY A 80 0.90 -12.06 -10.96
N SER A 81 0.63 -10.88 -11.53
CA SER A 81 0.36 -9.61 -10.83
C SER A 81 -0.77 -8.81 -11.48
N GLN A 82 -1.62 -9.48 -12.27
CA GLN A 82 -2.75 -8.88 -12.99
C GLN A 82 -3.78 -8.22 -12.06
N ASP A 83 -3.94 -8.76 -10.88
CA ASP A 83 -4.80 -8.23 -9.81
C ASP A 83 -4.23 -6.96 -9.19
N HIS A 84 -2.92 -6.89 -8.98
CA HIS A 84 -2.22 -5.68 -8.53
C HIS A 84 -2.31 -4.56 -9.56
N ASP A 85 -2.06 -4.88 -10.85
CA ASP A 85 -2.22 -3.96 -11.97
C ASP A 85 -3.65 -3.40 -12.06
N LEU A 86 -4.64 -4.28 -11.95
CA LEU A 86 -6.05 -3.89 -11.99
C LEU A 86 -6.43 -2.97 -10.83
N ALA A 87 -5.96 -3.30 -9.63
CA ALA A 87 -6.20 -2.48 -8.43
C ALA A 87 -5.58 -1.09 -8.59
N LEU A 88 -4.32 -0.99 -9.01
CA LEU A 88 -3.63 0.28 -9.22
C LEU A 88 -4.32 1.15 -10.27
N ARG A 89 -4.72 0.59 -11.42
CA ARG A 89 -5.45 1.33 -12.46
C ARG A 89 -6.85 1.75 -12.00
N THR A 90 -7.51 0.94 -11.20
CA THR A 90 -8.80 1.32 -10.59
C THR A 90 -8.63 2.49 -9.63
N VAL A 91 -7.57 2.48 -8.83
CA VAL A 91 -7.24 3.56 -7.88
C VAL A 91 -6.94 4.88 -8.61
N LEU A 92 -6.25 4.83 -9.75
CA LEU A 92 -5.98 6.03 -10.58
C LEU A 92 -7.26 6.75 -11.04
N GLU A 93 -8.34 6.02 -11.23
CA GLU A 93 -9.63 6.52 -11.69
C GLU A 93 -10.64 6.70 -10.55
N SER A 94 -10.18 6.65 -9.31
CA SER A 94 -11.04 6.71 -8.13
C SER A 94 -10.56 7.76 -7.13
N SER A 95 -11.51 8.41 -6.48
CA SER A 95 -11.23 9.18 -5.26
C SER A 95 -11.11 8.24 -4.05
N PRO A 96 -10.40 8.64 -2.98
CA PRO A 96 -10.19 7.78 -1.80
C PRO A 96 -11.48 7.26 -1.16
N ASP A 97 -12.57 8.02 -1.20
CA ASP A 97 -13.88 7.65 -0.66
C ASP A 97 -14.62 6.60 -1.49
N GLN A 98 -14.17 6.35 -2.73
CA GLN A 98 -14.67 5.31 -3.62
C GLN A 98 -13.97 3.95 -3.42
N ILE A 99 -12.99 3.88 -2.51
CA ILE A 99 -12.27 2.65 -2.17
C ILE A 99 -12.66 2.27 -0.74
N VAL A 100 -13.34 1.14 -0.58
CA VAL A 100 -14.01 0.78 0.66
C VAL A 100 -13.45 -0.53 1.21
N HIS A 101 -13.05 -0.51 2.48
CA HIS A 101 -12.66 -1.70 3.22
C HIS A 101 -13.84 -2.27 4.01
N ILE A 102 -14.07 -3.56 3.92
CA ILE A 102 -14.95 -4.31 4.80
C ILE A 102 -14.08 -5.10 5.78
N PRO A 103 -13.96 -4.70 7.05
CA PRO A 103 -13.08 -5.34 8.03
C PRO A 103 -13.68 -6.67 8.51
N ARG A 104 -13.81 -7.61 7.60
CA ARG A 104 -14.34 -8.96 7.81
C ARG A 104 -13.67 -9.92 6.86
N VAL A 105 -13.40 -11.14 7.34
CA VAL A 105 -12.93 -12.24 6.51
C VAL A 105 -14.09 -12.74 5.64
N LEU A 106 -14.08 -12.36 4.37
CA LEU A 106 -15.10 -12.72 3.40
C LEU A 106 -14.60 -13.67 2.30
N TYR A 107 -13.33 -14.04 2.36
CA TYR A 107 -12.68 -14.91 1.38
C TYR A 107 -11.76 -15.91 2.07
N HIS A 108 -11.80 -17.15 1.63
CA HIS A 108 -10.96 -18.24 2.11
C HIS A 108 -10.11 -18.77 0.96
N TRP A 109 -8.82 -18.42 0.98
CA TRP A 109 -7.87 -18.86 -0.02
C TRP A 109 -7.47 -20.31 0.21
N ARG A 110 -7.77 -21.19 -0.77
CA ARG A 110 -7.47 -22.60 -0.65
C ARG A 110 -5.95 -22.84 -0.72
N ALA A 111 -5.39 -23.37 0.35
CA ALA A 111 -4.00 -23.77 0.43
C ALA A 111 -3.86 -25.20 -0.12
N HIS A 112 -3.17 -25.36 -1.25
CA HIS A 112 -2.77 -26.66 -1.81
C HIS A 112 -1.28 -26.85 -1.63
N SER A 113 -0.84 -28.11 -1.45
CA SER A 113 0.57 -28.51 -1.38
C SER A 113 1.36 -28.15 -2.67
N GLU A 114 0.67 -28.07 -3.82
CA GLU A 114 1.22 -27.70 -5.12
C GLU A 114 0.96 -26.22 -5.51
N SER A 115 0.42 -25.43 -4.59
CA SER A 115 0.14 -24.03 -4.93
C SER A 115 1.44 -23.29 -5.25
N THR A 116 1.34 -22.29 -6.15
CA THR A 116 2.45 -21.40 -6.53
C THR A 116 3.19 -20.74 -5.35
N ALA A 117 2.72 -20.94 -4.11
CA ALA A 117 3.44 -20.58 -2.89
C ALA A 117 4.68 -21.48 -2.63
N SER A 118 4.80 -22.66 -3.28
CA SER A 118 5.78 -23.69 -2.95
C SER A 118 6.92 -23.86 -3.96
N ASN A 119 6.86 -23.24 -5.17
CA ASN A 119 7.91 -23.39 -6.18
C ASN A 119 8.71 -22.08 -6.34
N PRO A 120 9.98 -22.03 -5.86
CA PRO A 120 10.83 -20.83 -5.93
C PRO A 120 11.15 -20.38 -7.35
N ASP A 121 11.34 -21.32 -8.30
CA ASP A 121 11.89 -21.04 -9.64
C ASP A 121 10.87 -20.51 -10.66
N SER A 122 9.56 -20.62 -10.39
CA SER A 122 8.51 -20.19 -11.34
C SER A 122 8.06 -18.73 -11.19
N LYS A 123 8.80 -17.87 -10.45
CA LYS A 123 8.18 -16.71 -9.81
C LYS A 123 8.88 -15.36 -9.98
N ASP A 124 9.96 -15.28 -10.72
CA ASP A 124 10.59 -13.98 -11.02
C ASP A 124 9.66 -13.13 -11.89
N TYR A 125 8.93 -13.73 -12.83
CA TYR A 125 8.02 -13.01 -13.71
C TYR A 125 6.88 -12.28 -12.93
N THR A 126 6.42 -12.81 -11.80
CA THR A 126 5.37 -12.14 -11.00
C THR A 126 5.89 -10.86 -10.35
N THR A 127 7.12 -10.88 -9.88
CA THR A 127 7.79 -9.70 -9.32
C THR A 127 8.04 -8.64 -10.38
N GLU A 128 8.49 -9.04 -11.57
CA GLU A 128 8.70 -8.12 -12.69
C GLU A 128 7.38 -7.53 -13.21
N SER A 129 6.33 -8.34 -13.31
CA SER A 129 4.99 -7.86 -13.69
C SER A 129 4.43 -6.87 -12.65
N GLY A 130 4.60 -7.17 -11.36
CA GLY A 130 4.22 -6.27 -10.28
C GLY A 130 5.02 -4.97 -10.27
N HIS A 131 6.33 -5.05 -10.50
CA HIS A 131 7.19 -3.88 -10.63
C HIS A 131 6.73 -2.96 -11.78
N ARG A 132 6.44 -3.53 -12.95
CA ARG A 132 5.89 -2.76 -14.08
C ARG A 132 4.56 -2.12 -13.76
N ALA A 133 3.66 -2.84 -13.07
CA ALA A 133 2.36 -2.30 -12.66
C ALA A 133 2.53 -1.07 -11.76
N VAL A 134 3.43 -1.13 -10.79
CA VAL A 134 3.75 0.00 -9.90
C VAL A 134 4.40 1.14 -10.71
N GLN A 135 5.35 0.86 -11.59
CA GLN A 135 5.99 1.90 -12.42
C GLN A 135 4.99 2.58 -13.35
N ASP A 136 4.13 1.81 -14.04
CA ASP A 136 3.09 2.36 -14.91
C ASP A 136 2.14 3.30 -14.15
N PHE A 137 1.78 2.93 -12.90
CA PHE A 137 0.99 3.78 -12.03
C PHE A 137 1.70 5.10 -11.73
N LEU A 138 2.98 5.05 -11.34
CA LEU A 138 3.78 6.24 -11.02
C LEU A 138 3.96 7.15 -12.24
N ASP A 139 4.18 6.57 -13.42
CA ASP A 139 4.33 7.31 -14.67
C ASP A 139 3.02 8.00 -15.06
N GLU A 140 1.87 7.33 -14.86
CA GLU A 140 0.57 7.94 -15.10
C GLU A 140 0.26 9.06 -14.10
N GLN A 141 0.57 8.86 -12.83
CA GLN A 141 0.48 9.90 -11.81
C GLN A 141 1.32 11.13 -12.20
N HIS A 142 2.54 10.90 -12.68
CA HIS A 142 3.40 11.99 -13.13
C HIS A 142 2.82 12.72 -14.36
N ARG A 143 2.30 11.99 -15.34
CA ARG A 143 1.62 12.59 -16.52
C ARG A 143 0.39 13.45 -16.13
N ARG A 144 -0.27 13.11 -15.01
CA ARG A 144 -1.38 13.89 -14.44
C ARG A 144 -0.93 15.05 -13.55
N GLY A 145 0.37 15.36 -13.50
CA GLY A 145 0.94 16.49 -12.74
C GLY A 145 1.46 16.12 -11.35
N GLY A 146 1.51 14.83 -11.00
CA GLY A 146 2.13 14.37 -9.76
C GLY A 146 3.66 14.41 -9.82
N VAL A 147 4.30 14.20 -8.68
CA VAL A 147 5.76 14.12 -8.57
C VAL A 147 6.25 12.85 -9.28
N LYS A 148 7.35 12.95 -10.01
CA LYS A 148 7.99 11.81 -10.64
C LYS A 148 8.55 10.86 -9.59
N ALA A 149 8.40 9.56 -9.82
CA ALA A 149 8.94 8.54 -8.94
C ALA A 149 9.39 7.31 -9.73
N THR A 150 10.29 6.54 -9.13
CA THR A 150 10.81 5.30 -9.69
C THR A 150 10.53 4.15 -8.74
N ALA A 151 9.88 3.09 -9.24
CA ALA A 151 9.69 1.86 -8.50
C ALA A 151 11.01 1.07 -8.44
N ARG A 152 11.27 0.42 -7.30
CA ARG A 152 12.41 -0.47 -7.09
C ARG A 152 11.95 -1.77 -6.45
N ILE A 153 12.46 -2.89 -6.91
CA ILE A 153 12.22 -4.19 -6.29
C ILE A 153 13.04 -4.25 -4.99
N LYS A 154 12.37 -4.42 -3.86
CA LYS A 154 12.99 -4.60 -2.55
C LYS A 154 13.14 -6.07 -2.17
N ALA A 155 12.12 -6.84 -2.52
CA ALA A 155 12.06 -8.30 -2.34
C ALA A 155 10.98 -8.84 -3.27
N ARG A 156 10.77 -10.16 -3.27
CA ARG A 156 9.72 -10.80 -4.06
C ARG A 156 8.35 -10.17 -3.80
N ASN A 157 7.72 -9.62 -4.86
CA ASN A 157 6.44 -8.91 -4.82
C ASN A 157 6.38 -7.80 -3.74
N ARG A 158 7.55 -7.19 -3.47
CA ARG A 158 7.69 -6.05 -2.55
C ARG A 158 8.47 -4.95 -3.25
N PHE A 159 7.91 -3.77 -3.24
CA PHE A 159 8.44 -2.61 -3.95
C PHE A 159 8.69 -1.43 -3.01
N THR A 160 9.53 -0.52 -3.44
CA THR A 160 9.70 0.80 -2.83
C THR A 160 9.64 1.84 -3.93
N CYS A 161 9.07 3.00 -3.64
CA CYS A 161 9.02 4.11 -4.56
C CYS A 161 10.05 5.17 -4.12
N GLN A 162 10.92 5.55 -5.06
CA GLN A 162 11.83 6.66 -4.87
C GLN A 162 11.25 7.87 -5.58
N TRP A 163 10.81 8.86 -4.81
CA TRP A 163 10.25 10.11 -5.31
C TRP A 163 11.35 11.11 -5.62
N ASP A 164 11.25 11.80 -6.74
CA ASP A 164 12.17 12.87 -7.09
C ASP A 164 11.85 14.10 -6.22
N ILE A 165 12.91 14.80 -5.80
CA ILE A 165 12.74 16.07 -5.08
C ILE A 165 12.37 17.13 -6.14
N PRO A 166 11.25 17.86 -5.99
CA PRO A 166 10.88 18.89 -6.94
C PRO A 166 11.90 20.04 -6.95
N GLU A 167 12.03 20.75 -8.06
CA GLU A 167 12.95 21.91 -8.19
C GLU A 167 12.73 22.97 -7.10
N LYS A 168 11.48 23.16 -6.69
CA LYS A 168 11.11 24.00 -5.55
C LYS A 168 10.56 23.10 -4.44
N PRO A 169 11.44 22.51 -3.62
CA PRO A 169 11.01 21.62 -2.57
C PRO A 169 10.23 22.39 -1.49
N PRO A 170 9.11 21.86 -0.98
CA PRO A 170 8.38 22.48 0.10
C PRO A 170 9.22 22.62 1.36
N SER A 171 8.91 23.59 2.20
CA SER A 171 9.53 23.72 3.51
C SER A 171 9.07 22.60 4.44
N VAL A 172 10.00 21.97 5.13
CA VAL A 172 9.74 20.91 6.12
C VAL A 172 10.20 21.38 7.49
N GLU A 173 9.32 21.36 8.48
CA GLU A 173 9.68 21.60 9.88
C GLU A 173 9.72 20.27 10.64
N LEU A 174 10.90 19.98 11.22
CA LEU A 174 11.13 18.82 12.05
C LEU A 174 10.96 19.21 13.52
N ILE A 175 9.85 18.83 14.12
CA ILE A 175 9.53 19.14 15.51
C ILE A 175 9.98 17.98 16.39
N ILE A 176 10.94 18.23 17.28
CA ILE A 176 11.52 17.22 18.17
C ILE A 176 11.19 17.56 19.62
N PRO A 177 10.20 16.88 20.24
CA PRO A 177 9.96 17.03 21.66
C PRO A 177 11.06 16.35 22.47
N THR A 178 11.52 17.00 23.51
CA THR A 178 12.55 16.46 24.42
C THR A 178 12.21 16.74 25.88
N ARG A 179 12.72 15.89 26.78
CA ARG A 179 12.78 16.13 28.21
C ARG A 179 13.98 15.38 28.80
N ASP A 180 14.96 16.12 29.34
CA ASP A 180 16.15 15.60 30.07
C ASP A 180 16.96 14.53 29.31
N GLN A 181 16.97 14.55 27.94
CA GLN A 181 17.60 13.53 27.07
C GLN A 181 18.61 14.19 26.11
N SER A 182 19.55 14.98 26.63
CA SER A 182 20.51 15.73 25.82
C SER A 182 21.35 14.88 24.87
N GLU A 183 21.79 13.69 25.29
CA GLU A 183 22.59 12.80 24.44
C GLU A 183 21.78 12.26 23.26
N VAL A 184 20.57 11.79 23.51
CA VAL A 184 19.67 11.27 22.46
C VAL A 184 19.27 12.38 21.50
N LEU A 185 18.99 13.58 22.02
CA LEU A 185 18.70 14.76 21.21
C LEU A 185 19.88 15.14 20.31
N ASN A 186 21.10 15.18 20.84
CA ASN A 186 22.30 15.46 20.07
C ASN A 186 22.53 14.43 18.95
N LEU A 187 22.34 13.13 19.24
CA LEU A 187 22.45 12.08 18.24
C LEU A 187 21.41 12.25 17.12
N ALA A 188 20.16 12.56 17.46
CA ALA A 188 19.09 12.79 16.50
C ALA A 188 19.39 14.01 15.62
N VAL A 189 19.69 15.16 16.21
CA VAL A 189 19.98 16.41 15.48
C VAL A 189 21.22 16.24 14.58
N ASN A 190 22.31 15.67 15.09
CA ASN A 190 23.52 15.42 14.31
C ASN A 190 23.22 14.44 13.14
N SER A 191 22.42 13.42 13.36
CA SER A 191 22.01 12.49 12.29
C SER A 191 21.22 13.22 11.19
N ILE A 192 20.31 14.11 11.56
CA ILE A 192 19.54 14.91 10.60
C ILE A 192 20.49 15.80 9.79
N ILE A 193 21.33 16.57 10.44
CA ILE A 193 22.25 17.52 9.79
C ILE A 193 23.24 16.82 8.86
N THR A 194 23.76 15.66 9.27
CA THR A 194 24.83 14.98 8.54
C THR A 194 24.35 14.03 7.45
N LYS A 195 23.13 13.48 7.57
CA LYS A 195 22.60 12.44 6.66
C LYS A 195 21.49 12.93 5.74
N THR A 196 20.80 14.03 6.07
CA THR A 196 19.69 14.52 5.27
C THR A 196 20.21 15.27 4.05
N THR A 197 19.80 14.82 2.88
CA THR A 197 20.12 15.48 1.60
C THR A 197 19.08 16.52 1.19
N TYR A 198 17.93 16.56 1.85
CA TYR A 198 16.89 17.55 1.64
C TYR A 198 17.32 18.87 2.26
N SER A 199 17.32 19.98 1.51
CA SER A 199 17.93 21.24 1.94
C SER A 199 16.95 22.24 2.54
N ASN A 200 15.65 22.15 2.24
CA ASN A 200 14.64 23.11 2.69
C ASN A 200 13.92 22.64 3.94
N TYR A 201 14.65 22.59 5.07
CA TYR A 201 14.06 22.21 6.35
C TYR A 201 14.55 23.08 7.50
N THR A 202 13.78 23.11 8.58
CA THR A 202 14.13 23.69 9.88
C THR A 202 13.98 22.62 10.96
N ILE A 203 14.73 22.76 12.06
CA ILE A 203 14.60 21.89 13.22
C ILE A 203 14.13 22.75 14.39
N THR A 204 12.96 22.40 14.94
CA THR A 204 12.40 23.03 16.15
C THR A 204 12.44 22.03 17.29
N ILE A 205 13.19 22.39 18.35
CA ILE A 205 13.25 21.59 19.57
C ILE A 205 12.22 22.14 20.56
N VAL A 206 11.31 21.26 20.99
CA VAL A 206 10.28 21.60 21.99
C VAL A 206 10.67 20.99 23.33
N ASP A 207 11.21 21.85 24.23
CA ASP A 207 11.54 21.42 25.57
C ASP A 207 10.30 21.25 26.45
N ASN A 208 10.08 20.02 26.91
CA ASN A 208 8.98 19.66 27.79
C ASN A 208 9.43 19.72 29.26
N GLN A 209 9.78 20.94 29.75
CA GLN A 209 10.15 21.22 31.15
C GLN A 209 11.36 20.40 31.60
N SER A 210 12.43 20.38 30.82
CA SER A 210 13.69 19.77 31.23
C SER A 210 14.25 20.43 32.50
N THR A 211 14.76 19.62 33.38
CA THR A 211 15.47 20.05 34.62
C THR A 211 16.97 19.97 34.47
N ASN A 212 17.45 19.10 33.59
CA ASN A 212 18.87 18.94 33.29
C ASN A 212 19.41 20.13 32.47
N ILE A 213 20.46 20.80 33.01
CA ILE A 213 21.11 21.93 32.34
C ILE A 213 21.69 21.57 30.98
N ALA A 214 22.18 20.36 30.80
CA ALA A 214 22.71 19.91 29.51
C ALA A 214 21.64 19.80 28.38
N THR A 215 20.36 19.78 28.73
CA THR A 215 19.23 19.75 27.77
C THR A 215 18.71 21.16 27.45
N LYS A 216 18.87 22.10 28.39
CA LYS A 216 18.51 23.53 28.22
C LYS A 216 19.56 24.27 27.42
#